data_c91450654b80ca2ec19ec44373e1dcfa
#
_entry.id   c91450654b80ca2ec19ec44373e1dcfa
#
_cell.length_a   1.000
_cell.length_b   1.000
_cell.length_c   1.000
_cell.angle_alpha   90.00
_cell.angle_beta   90.00
_cell.angle_gamma   90.00
#
_symmetry.space_group_name_H-M   'P 1'
#
loop_
_entity.id
_entity.type
_entity.pdbx_description
1 polymer ?
#
loop_
_entity_poly.entity_id
_entity_poly.type
_entity_poly.pdbx_seq_one_letter_code
_entity_poly.pdbx_strand_id
1 'polypeptide(L)'
;MNVIFSIHQIFGERVLPLLIVLVAIYLTVTWKPDTPPSPIARVFPPLVGIQVLLGLIYFVYLLIGGNTAVLSFPFILHPLIGFIAAGVAQMAIRARGPLRGLGRWAPLAALLVLLVLVVVNVMLAKTV
;
A
#
# COMPACT_ATOMS: atom_id res chain seq x y z
N MET A 1 8.50 -18.82 -9.06
CA MET A 1 7.64 -18.11 -8.06
C MET A 1 8.38 -17.63 -6.84
N ASN A 2 9.46 -18.27 -6.44
CA ASN A 2 10.26 -17.80 -5.30
C ASN A 2 10.78 -16.37 -5.47
N VAL A 3 11.16 -15.98 -6.69
CA VAL A 3 11.63 -14.62 -6.97
C VAL A 3 10.51 -13.61 -6.79
N ILE A 4 9.32 -13.90 -7.31
CA ILE A 4 8.16 -13.00 -7.17
C ILE A 4 7.77 -12.86 -5.70
N PHE A 5 7.73 -13.97 -4.96
CA PHE A 5 7.44 -13.94 -3.53
C PHE A 5 8.47 -13.12 -2.77
N SER A 6 9.77 -13.32 -3.05
CA SER A 6 10.84 -12.60 -2.37
C SER A 6 10.77 -11.10 -2.63
N ILE A 7 10.51 -10.69 -3.87
CA ILE A 7 10.35 -9.28 -4.23
C ILE A 7 9.14 -8.69 -3.50
N HIS A 8 8.01 -9.38 -3.53
CA HIS A 8 6.79 -8.95 -2.85
C HIS A 8 7.03 -8.78 -1.34
N GLN A 9 7.67 -9.77 -0.71
CA GLN A 9 7.93 -9.77 0.72
C GLN A 9 8.88 -8.64 1.13
N ILE A 10 10.03 -8.53 0.47
CA ILE A 10 11.04 -7.54 0.82
C ILE A 10 10.51 -6.13 0.58
N PHE A 11 9.87 -5.90 -0.56
CA PHE A 11 9.29 -4.61 -0.88
C PHE A 11 8.21 -4.23 0.14
N GLY A 12 7.30 -5.16 0.45
CA GLY A 12 6.21 -4.87 1.38
C GLY A 12 6.65 -4.67 2.82
N GLU A 13 7.64 -5.44 3.29
CA GLU A 13 8.07 -5.38 4.68
C GLU A 13 9.07 -4.25 4.97
N ARG A 14 9.90 -3.91 4.00
CA ARG A 14 11.06 -3.02 4.23
C ARG A 14 11.02 -1.75 3.41
N VAL A 15 10.76 -1.87 2.10
CA VAL A 15 10.85 -0.73 1.19
C VAL A 15 9.59 0.12 1.28
N LEU A 16 8.42 -0.49 1.22
CA LEU A 16 7.16 0.23 1.20
C LEU A 16 6.90 1.07 2.46
N PRO A 17 7.08 0.55 3.69
CA PRO A 17 6.93 1.38 4.89
C PRO A 17 7.86 2.59 4.89
N LEU A 18 9.11 2.41 4.47
CA LEU A 18 10.06 3.52 4.37
C LEU A 18 9.60 4.55 3.34
N LEU A 19 9.16 4.11 2.16
CA LEU A 19 8.65 5.00 1.13
C LEU A 19 7.42 5.78 1.61
N ILE A 20 6.52 5.15 2.35
CA ILE A 20 5.34 5.83 2.90
C ILE A 20 5.77 6.98 3.80
N VAL A 21 6.73 6.77 4.69
CA VAL A 21 7.21 7.81 5.58
C VAL A 21 7.87 8.94 4.78
N LEU A 22 8.72 8.61 3.81
CA LEU A 22 9.42 9.61 2.99
C LEU A 22 8.44 10.42 2.14
N VAL A 23 7.45 9.78 1.53
CA VAL A 23 6.43 10.45 0.73
C VAL A 23 5.55 11.35 1.62
N ALA A 24 5.21 10.89 2.83
CA ALA A 24 4.44 11.68 3.78
C ALA A 24 5.16 12.99 4.13
N ILE A 25 6.44 12.91 4.46
CA ILE A 25 7.25 14.07 4.76
C ILE A 25 7.32 15.00 3.54
N TYR A 26 7.63 14.45 2.37
CA TYR A 26 7.77 15.21 1.14
C TYR A 26 6.49 15.98 0.79
N LEU A 27 5.34 15.31 0.81
CA LEU A 27 4.06 15.93 0.46
C LEU A 27 3.63 16.98 1.48
N THR A 28 3.94 16.77 2.76
CA THR A 28 3.63 17.73 3.80
C THR A 28 4.47 19.00 3.67
N VAL A 29 5.76 18.85 3.42
CA VAL A 29 6.70 19.96 3.30
C VAL A 29 6.48 20.77 2.02
N THR A 30 6.17 20.10 0.91
CA THR A 30 6.03 20.74 -0.41
C THR A 30 4.59 21.12 -0.74
N TRP A 31 3.65 20.91 0.18
CA TRP A 31 2.25 21.19 -0.08
C TRP A 31 2.00 22.66 -0.41
N LYS A 32 1.20 22.90 -1.45
CA LYS A 32 0.72 24.23 -1.85
C LYS A 32 -0.73 24.13 -2.28
N PRO A 33 -1.58 25.11 -1.92
CA PRO A 33 -2.97 25.08 -2.34
C PRO A 33 -3.08 25.15 -3.88
N ASP A 34 -4.06 24.42 -4.41
CA ASP A 34 -4.41 24.39 -5.83
C ASP A 34 -3.26 23.99 -6.77
N THR A 35 -2.27 23.29 -6.22
CA THR A 35 -1.13 22.78 -7.00
C THR A 35 -1.31 21.29 -7.22
N PRO A 36 -1.19 20.80 -8.48
CA PRO A 36 -1.23 19.36 -8.75
C PRO A 36 -0.02 18.65 -8.11
N PRO A 37 -0.15 17.35 -7.79
CA PRO A 37 0.97 16.61 -7.24
C PRO A 37 2.16 16.57 -8.20
N SER A 38 3.37 16.59 -7.65
CA SER A 38 4.59 16.51 -8.44
C SER A 38 4.69 15.16 -9.17
N PRO A 39 5.48 15.08 -10.27
CA PRO A 39 5.72 13.80 -10.94
C PRO A 39 6.31 12.74 -10.02
N ILE A 40 7.14 13.13 -9.05
CA ILE A 40 7.73 12.21 -8.07
C ILE A 40 6.63 11.60 -7.20
N ALA A 41 5.70 12.43 -6.70
CA ALA A 41 4.59 11.94 -5.89
C ALA A 41 3.64 11.02 -6.68
N ARG A 42 3.44 11.30 -7.97
CA ARG A 42 2.55 10.50 -8.82
C ARG A 42 3.04 9.08 -9.07
N VAL A 43 4.32 8.81 -8.86
CA VAL A 43 4.90 7.48 -9.03
C VAL A 43 4.52 6.56 -7.86
N PHE A 44 4.20 7.12 -6.69
CA PHE A 44 3.95 6.32 -5.48
C PHE A 44 2.75 5.37 -5.60
N PRO A 45 1.53 5.81 -6.01
CA PRO A 45 0.40 4.89 -6.11
C PRO A 45 0.64 3.70 -7.06
N PRO A 46 1.25 3.88 -8.24
CA PRO A 46 1.62 2.73 -9.08
C PRO A 46 2.54 1.73 -8.39
N LEU A 47 3.46 2.18 -7.54
CA LEU A 47 4.35 1.27 -6.80
C LEU A 47 3.54 0.40 -5.82
N VAL A 48 2.56 0.98 -5.13
CA VAL A 48 1.66 0.22 -4.27
C VAL A 48 0.84 -0.77 -5.10
N GLY A 49 0.37 -0.35 -6.27
CA GLY A 49 -0.36 -1.22 -7.21
C GLY A 49 0.46 -2.41 -7.68
N ILE A 50 1.73 -2.21 -8.00
CA ILE A 50 2.65 -3.29 -8.40
C ILE A 50 2.83 -4.27 -7.23
N GLN A 51 2.97 -3.78 -6.02
CA GLN A 51 3.09 -4.62 -4.83
C GLN A 51 1.86 -5.51 -4.66
N VAL A 52 0.66 -4.95 -4.83
CA VAL A 52 -0.59 -5.70 -4.76
C VAL A 52 -0.65 -6.73 -5.88
N LEU A 53 -0.25 -6.36 -7.10
CA LEU A 53 -0.26 -7.27 -8.25
C LEU A 53 0.68 -8.46 -8.03
N LEU A 54 1.88 -8.24 -7.52
CA LEU A 54 2.83 -9.32 -7.22
C LEU A 54 2.25 -10.27 -6.18
N GLY A 55 1.62 -9.73 -5.14
CA GLY A 55 0.94 -10.53 -4.13
C GLY A 55 -0.21 -11.34 -4.70
N LEU A 56 -0.99 -10.75 -5.59
CA LEU A 56 -2.12 -11.44 -6.25
C LEU A 56 -1.63 -12.59 -7.14
N ILE A 57 -0.57 -12.38 -7.91
CA ILE A 57 0.03 -13.43 -8.73
C ILE A 57 0.46 -14.60 -7.85
N TYR A 58 1.15 -14.34 -6.75
CA TYR A 58 1.59 -15.39 -5.83
C TYR A 58 0.40 -16.09 -5.15
N PHE A 59 -0.64 -15.34 -4.78
CA PHE A 59 -1.84 -15.88 -4.18
C PHE A 59 -2.53 -16.88 -5.13
N VAL A 60 -2.71 -16.51 -6.40
CA VAL A 60 -3.31 -17.39 -7.41
C VAL A 60 -2.44 -18.64 -7.63
N TYR A 61 -1.12 -18.45 -7.65
CA TYR A 61 -0.18 -19.58 -7.78
C TYR A 61 -0.37 -20.59 -6.64
N LEU A 62 -0.50 -20.13 -5.40
CA LEU A 62 -0.72 -21.01 -4.26
C LEU A 62 -2.06 -21.73 -4.34
N LEU A 63 -3.12 -21.06 -4.79
CA LEU A 63 -4.43 -21.68 -4.97
C LEU A 63 -4.40 -22.77 -6.03
N ILE A 64 -3.77 -22.53 -7.17
CA ILE A 64 -3.63 -23.51 -8.25
C ILE A 64 -2.84 -24.71 -7.76
N GLY A 65 -1.85 -24.51 -6.89
CA GLY A 65 -1.05 -25.57 -6.29
C GLY A 65 -1.76 -26.34 -5.18
N GLY A 66 -3.01 -26.01 -4.88
CA GLY A 66 -3.79 -26.72 -3.87
C GLY A 66 -3.64 -26.19 -2.44
N ASN A 67 -2.93 -25.10 -2.22
CA ASN A 67 -2.79 -24.50 -0.89
C ASN A 67 -4.02 -23.65 -0.58
N THR A 68 -5.04 -24.28 0.01
CA THR A 68 -6.28 -23.60 0.39
C THR A 68 -6.19 -22.84 1.70
N ALA A 69 -5.09 -22.96 2.44
CA ALA A 69 -4.89 -22.22 3.69
C ALA A 69 -4.89 -20.71 3.46
N VAL A 70 -4.53 -20.25 2.25
CA VAL A 70 -4.56 -18.84 1.90
C VAL A 70 -5.98 -18.25 1.86
N LEU A 71 -7.00 -19.09 1.80
CA LEU A 71 -8.41 -18.66 1.86
C LEU A 71 -8.94 -18.59 3.28
N SER A 72 -8.21 -19.11 4.27
CA SER A 72 -8.69 -19.14 5.63
C SER A 72 -8.43 -17.82 6.36
N PHE A 73 -9.32 -17.53 7.31
CA PHE A 73 -9.16 -16.40 8.21
C PHE A 73 -8.04 -16.70 9.23
N PRO A 74 -7.14 -15.75 9.58
CA PRO A 74 -7.18 -14.33 9.18
C PRO A 74 -6.42 -13.99 7.89
N PHE A 75 -5.71 -14.94 7.28
CA PHE A 75 -4.84 -14.64 6.13
C PHE A 75 -5.62 -14.05 4.95
N ILE A 76 -6.88 -14.45 4.73
CA ILE A 76 -7.69 -13.92 3.62
C ILE A 76 -7.82 -12.38 3.68
N LEU A 77 -7.65 -11.78 4.85
CA LEU A 77 -7.66 -10.34 5.01
C LEU A 77 -6.45 -9.67 4.34
N HIS A 78 -5.35 -10.40 4.17
CA HIS A 78 -4.14 -9.85 3.56
C HIS A 78 -4.37 -9.30 2.15
N PRO A 79 -4.91 -10.06 1.17
CA PRO A 79 -5.20 -9.49 -0.13
C PRO A 79 -6.29 -8.42 -0.10
N LEU A 80 -7.30 -8.56 0.76
CA LEU A 80 -8.37 -7.57 0.88
C LEU A 80 -7.84 -6.22 1.37
N ILE A 81 -7.01 -6.23 2.41
CA ILE A 81 -6.38 -5.01 2.92
C ILE A 81 -5.42 -4.43 1.88
N GLY A 82 -4.76 -5.27 1.10
CA GLY A 82 -3.91 -4.82 0.01
C GLY A 82 -4.65 -3.96 -1.01
N PHE A 83 -5.84 -4.35 -1.42
CA PHE A 83 -6.67 -3.56 -2.33
C PHE A 83 -7.11 -2.24 -1.68
N ILE A 84 -7.49 -2.27 -0.41
CA ILE A 84 -7.85 -1.05 0.34
C ILE A 84 -6.64 -0.11 0.43
N ALA A 85 -5.46 -0.64 0.71
CA ALA A 85 -4.22 0.14 0.78
C ALA A 85 -3.90 0.83 -0.56
N ALA A 86 -4.10 0.15 -1.68
CA ALA A 86 -3.90 0.75 -3.00
C ALA A 86 -4.85 1.94 -3.23
N GLY A 87 -6.11 1.81 -2.79
CA GLY A 87 -7.08 2.92 -2.86
C GLY A 87 -6.68 4.10 -1.98
N VAL A 88 -6.23 3.83 -0.75
CA VAL A 88 -5.77 4.89 0.17
C VAL A 88 -4.54 5.61 -0.40
N ALA A 89 -3.62 4.89 -1.05
CA ALA A 89 -2.46 5.51 -1.69
C ALA A 89 -2.88 6.51 -2.77
N GLN A 90 -3.90 6.20 -3.56
CA GLN A 90 -4.45 7.13 -4.54
C GLN A 90 -5.03 8.38 -3.88
N MET A 91 -5.79 8.20 -2.80
CA MET A 91 -6.39 9.32 -2.06
C MET A 91 -5.32 10.24 -1.46
N ALA A 92 -4.22 9.66 -0.96
CA ALA A 92 -3.15 10.42 -0.35
C ALA A 92 -2.51 11.42 -1.33
N ILE A 93 -2.33 10.99 -2.58
CA ILE A 93 -1.68 11.82 -3.59
C ILE A 93 -2.62 12.89 -4.14
N ARG A 94 -3.91 12.57 -4.25
CA ARG A 94 -4.89 13.44 -4.91
C ARG A 94 -5.74 14.27 -3.94
N ALA A 95 -5.63 14.04 -2.63
CA ALA A 95 -6.39 14.71 -1.59
C ALA A 95 -7.90 14.75 -1.90
N ARG A 96 -8.46 13.59 -2.26
CA ARG A 96 -9.89 13.46 -2.63
C ARG A 96 -10.74 13.03 -1.45
N GLY A 97 -12.05 13.26 -1.59
CA GLY A 97 -13.05 12.80 -0.63
C GLY A 97 -12.96 13.51 0.71
N PRO A 98 -13.16 12.79 1.83
CA PRO A 98 -13.22 13.39 3.16
C PRO A 98 -11.92 14.08 3.59
N LEU A 99 -10.79 13.76 2.95
CA LEU A 99 -9.49 14.35 3.28
C LEU A 99 -9.32 15.75 2.71
N ARG A 100 -10.18 16.16 1.78
CA ARG A 100 -10.06 17.43 1.07
C ARG A 100 -10.01 18.65 1.98
N GLY A 101 -10.76 18.61 3.08
CA GLY A 101 -10.81 19.71 4.03
C GLY A 101 -9.59 19.86 4.94
N LEU A 102 -8.67 18.90 4.93
CA LEU A 102 -7.49 18.93 5.79
C LEU A 102 -6.31 19.72 5.20
N GLY A 103 -6.37 20.11 3.92
CA GLY A 103 -5.33 20.88 3.26
C GLY A 103 -3.98 20.17 3.32
N ARG A 104 -2.97 20.88 3.87
CA ARG A 104 -1.59 20.36 4.02
C ARG A 104 -1.53 19.01 4.73
N TRP A 105 -2.42 18.78 5.68
CA TRP A 105 -2.40 17.57 6.53
C TRP A 105 -3.11 16.39 5.90
N ALA A 106 -3.81 16.58 4.77
CA ALA A 106 -4.50 15.49 4.09
C ALA A 106 -3.55 14.37 3.64
N PRO A 107 -2.41 14.66 2.95
CA PRO A 107 -1.47 13.60 2.60
C PRO A 107 -0.90 12.89 3.82
N LEU A 108 -0.57 13.63 4.86
CA LEU A 108 -0.04 13.04 6.09
C LEU A 108 -1.05 12.09 6.73
N ALA A 109 -2.31 12.52 6.87
CA ALA A 109 -3.36 11.69 7.47
C ALA A 109 -3.58 10.41 6.65
N ALA A 110 -3.69 10.52 5.33
CA ALA A 110 -3.90 9.36 4.46
C ALA A 110 -2.71 8.40 4.51
N LEU A 111 -1.48 8.92 4.51
CA LEU A 111 -0.29 8.07 4.52
C LEU A 111 -0.06 7.43 5.88
N LEU A 112 -0.47 8.06 6.98
CA LEU A 112 -0.46 7.41 8.30
C LEU A 112 -1.44 6.23 8.33
N VAL A 113 -2.65 6.40 7.79
CA VAL A 113 -3.61 5.30 7.65
C VAL A 113 -3.01 4.20 6.78
N LEU A 114 -2.40 4.55 5.67
CA LEU A 114 -1.75 3.59 4.78
C LEU A 114 -0.64 2.83 5.49
N LEU A 115 0.18 3.50 6.28
CA LEU A 115 1.25 2.86 7.04
C LEU A 115 0.70 1.83 8.02
N VAL A 116 -0.36 2.18 8.75
CA VAL A 116 -1.03 1.24 9.66
C VAL A 116 -1.57 0.03 8.89
N LEU A 117 -2.23 0.26 7.75
CA LEU A 117 -2.76 -0.82 6.92
C LEU A 117 -1.63 -1.75 6.44
N VAL A 118 -0.52 -1.19 5.99
CA VAL A 118 0.63 -1.99 5.52
C VAL A 118 1.23 -2.82 6.64
N VAL A 119 1.44 -2.23 7.82
CA VAL A 119 2.01 -2.94 8.98
C VAL A 119 1.08 -4.07 9.41
N VAL A 120 -0.22 -3.81 9.54
CA VAL A 120 -1.20 -4.85 9.89
C VAL A 120 -1.20 -5.94 8.83
N ASN A 121 -1.12 -5.55 7.55
CA ASN A 121 -1.15 -6.50 6.45
C ASN A 121 0.07 -7.42 6.43
N VAL A 122 1.25 -6.89 6.74
CA VAL A 122 2.47 -7.69 6.88
C VAL A 122 2.31 -8.70 8.02
N MET A 123 1.74 -8.29 9.14
CA MET A 123 1.48 -9.19 10.27
C MET A 123 0.52 -10.32 9.89
N LEU A 124 -0.53 -10.00 9.13
CA LEU A 124 -1.48 -11.02 8.65
C LEU A 124 -0.81 -12.02 7.70
N ALA A 125 0.10 -11.56 6.85
CA ALA A 125 0.82 -12.45 5.94
C ALA A 125 1.65 -13.50 6.68
N LYS A 126 2.07 -13.21 7.90
CA LYS A 126 2.87 -14.13 8.72
C LYS A 126 2.05 -15.17 9.49
N THR A 127 0.73 -15.15 9.35
CA THR A 127 -0.14 -16.11 10.02
C THR A 127 -0.26 -17.46 9.30
N VAL A 128 0.26 -17.55 8.07
CA VAL A 128 0.24 -18.79 7.26
C VAL A 128 1.62 -19.39 7.11
#